data_fc85c9a03b18ac2ee13f674b3e363e02
#
_entry.id   fc85c9a03b18ac2ee13f674b3e363e02
#
_cell.length_a   1.000
_cell.length_b   1.000
_cell.length_c   1.000
_cell.angle_alpha   90.00
_cell.angle_beta   90.00
_cell.angle_gamma   90.00
#
_symmetry.space_group_name_H-M   'P 1'
#
loop_
_entity.id
_entity.type
_entity.pdbx_description
1 polymer ?
#
loop_
_entity_poly.entity_id
_entity_poly.type
_entity_poly.pdbx_seq_one_letter_code
_entity_poly.pdbx_strand_id
1 'polypeptide(L)'
;MDVVITVIAVILVIMLWIMLYDSNRFVVRHYSLRDQRIKKSVKAVVLADLHNKRYGKENERLLQAIDEIGPDMVLIAGDLLTAKPKATLDVAVGFLTELAKKYPVYYGNGNHEHRLKLYPENYGDMAERYEEALTKIGIHRLVNEHKLLPEYGICIYGSEIDRLYYKRFGIQPMNPEYLPGLLGQPSEAYFNILIAHDPDYFPKYADWGADLVLAGHVHGGMVRVPFWGKGVVSPNIRLFPKYDGGEFTIGKSRMLLSRGLGMHTIPIRLFNPGEILEVELMSDEGK
;
A
#
# COMPACT_ATOMS: atom_id res chain seq x y z
N MET A 1 -14.38 -36.06 -27.05
CA MET A 1 -13.70 -34.79 -27.32
C MET A 1 -14.59 -33.60 -26.95
N ASP A 2 -15.83 -33.59 -27.33
CA ASP A 2 -16.77 -32.45 -27.11
C ASP A 2 -17.05 -32.15 -25.62
N VAL A 3 -17.20 -33.18 -24.78
CA VAL A 3 -17.44 -32.99 -23.32
C VAL A 3 -16.24 -32.32 -22.67
N VAL A 4 -15.00 -32.69 -22.99
CA VAL A 4 -13.78 -32.09 -22.41
C VAL A 4 -13.66 -30.62 -22.85
N ILE A 5 -13.93 -30.32 -24.13
CA ILE A 5 -13.90 -28.96 -24.66
C ILE A 5 -14.98 -28.11 -23.96
N THR A 6 -16.19 -28.65 -23.79
CA THR A 6 -17.27 -27.97 -23.09
C THR A 6 -16.91 -27.66 -21.64
N VAL A 7 -16.36 -28.63 -20.91
CA VAL A 7 -15.92 -28.44 -19.51
C VAL A 7 -14.85 -27.35 -19.42
N ILE A 8 -13.84 -27.39 -20.30
CA ILE A 8 -12.79 -26.35 -20.34
C ILE A 8 -13.41 -24.97 -20.62
N ALA A 9 -14.29 -24.88 -21.59
CA ALA A 9 -14.95 -23.62 -21.93
C ALA A 9 -15.74 -23.05 -20.75
N VAL A 10 -16.49 -23.88 -20.02
CA VAL A 10 -17.24 -23.47 -18.83
C VAL A 10 -16.28 -22.99 -17.74
N ILE A 11 -15.17 -23.68 -17.48
CA ILE A 11 -14.16 -23.25 -16.49
C ILE A 11 -13.59 -21.89 -16.88
N LEU A 12 -13.24 -21.67 -18.14
CA LEU A 12 -12.69 -20.40 -18.61
C LEU A 12 -13.70 -19.25 -18.46
N VAL A 13 -14.97 -19.49 -18.73
CA VAL A 13 -16.05 -18.50 -18.52
C VAL A 13 -16.18 -18.16 -17.02
N ILE A 14 -16.17 -19.14 -16.16
CA ILE A 14 -16.23 -18.93 -14.71
C ILE A 14 -15.00 -18.14 -14.25
N MET A 15 -13.79 -18.50 -14.69
CA MET A 15 -12.56 -17.76 -14.34
C MET A 15 -12.61 -16.30 -14.82
N LEU A 16 -13.08 -16.08 -16.04
CA LEU A 16 -13.25 -14.72 -16.58
C LEU A 16 -14.25 -13.92 -15.73
N TRP A 17 -15.37 -14.52 -15.35
CA TRP A 17 -16.36 -13.88 -14.48
C TRP A 17 -15.78 -13.51 -13.11
N ILE A 18 -15.06 -14.45 -12.46
CA ILE A 18 -14.38 -14.19 -11.18
C ILE A 18 -13.36 -13.07 -11.33
N MET A 19 -12.58 -13.07 -12.41
CA MET A 19 -11.58 -12.04 -12.69
C MET A 19 -12.22 -10.65 -12.82
N LEU A 20 -13.31 -10.54 -13.56
CA LEU A 20 -14.07 -9.28 -13.72
C LEU A 20 -14.70 -8.84 -12.40
N TYR A 21 -15.24 -9.79 -11.62
CA TYR A 21 -15.83 -9.52 -10.31
C TYR A 21 -14.78 -9.03 -9.31
N ASP A 22 -13.67 -9.74 -9.16
CA ASP A 22 -12.58 -9.36 -8.23
C ASP A 22 -11.89 -8.05 -8.63
N SER A 23 -11.80 -7.78 -9.94
CA SER A 23 -11.23 -6.53 -10.43
C SER A 23 -12.08 -5.30 -10.08
N ASN A 24 -13.38 -5.47 -9.76
CA ASN A 24 -14.32 -4.36 -9.53
C ASN A 24 -14.87 -4.29 -8.11
N ARG A 25 -14.31 -5.07 -7.19
CA ARG A 25 -14.64 -5.03 -5.77
C ARG A 25 -13.40 -4.92 -4.90
N PHE A 26 -13.61 -4.55 -3.66
CA PHE A 26 -12.63 -4.63 -2.59
C PHE A 26 -13.27 -5.24 -1.34
N VAL A 27 -12.44 -5.62 -0.40
CA VAL A 27 -12.83 -6.12 0.93
C VAL A 27 -12.13 -5.30 2.00
N VAL A 28 -12.72 -5.21 3.18
CA VAL A 28 -12.06 -4.65 4.37
C VAL A 28 -11.41 -5.79 5.15
N ARG A 29 -10.17 -5.61 5.57
CA ARG A 29 -9.44 -6.54 6.44
C ARG A 29 -9.05 -5.85 7.71
N HIS A 30 -9.30 -6.52 8.83
CA HIS A 30 -9.09 -5.98 10.17
C HIS A 30 -7.81 -6.54 10.77
N TYR A 31 -7.00 -5.66 11.32
CA TYR A 31 -5.78 -5.98 12.06
C TYR A 31 -5.77 -5.21 13.36
N SER A 32 -5.21 -5.80 14.40
CA SER A 32 -5.06 -5.13 15.68
C SER A 32 -3.67 -5.38 16.26
N LEU A 33 -3.07 -4.32 16.79
CA LEU A 33 -1.77 -4.36 17.43
C LEU A 33 -1.84 -3.67 18.79
N ARG A 34 -1.08 -4.18 19.76
CA ARG A 34 -0.93 -3.58 21.09
C ARG A 34 0.52 -3.28 21.37
N ASP A 35 0.77 -2.12 21.98
CA ASP A 35 2.11 -1.75 22.44
C ASP A 35 1.99 -0.76 23.59
N GLN A 36 2.88 -0.89 24.59
CA GLN A 36 2.90 -0.03 25.78
C GLN A 36 3.23 1.43 25.50
N ARG A 37 3.87 1.74 24.34
CA ARG A 37 4.19 3.11 23.93
C ARG A 37 2.98 3.83 23.32
N ILE A 38 1.95 3.09 22.91
CA ILE A 38 0.70 3.67 22.40
C ILE A 38 -0.09 4.21 23.58
N LYS A 39 -0.22 5.53 23.66
CA LYS A 39 -0.88 6.24 24.76
C LYS A 39 -2.40 6.28 24.66
N LYS A 40 -2.90 6.36 23.43
CA LYS A 40 -4.32 6.40 23.10
C LYS A 40 -4.57 5.48 21.92
N SER A 41 -5.56 4.62 22.06
CA SER A 41 -5.97 3.76 20.93
C SER A 41 -6.40 4.60 19.74
N VAL A 42 -6.01 4.17 18.55
CA VAL A 42 -6.26 4.86 17.30
C VAL A 42 -6.59 3.86 16.21
N LYS A 43 -7.60 4.19 15.41
CA LYS A 43 -8.01 3.42 14.24
C LYS A 43 -7.48 4.08 12.98
N ALA A 44 -6.71 3.36 12.20
CA ALA A 44 -6.20 3.82 10.92
C ALA A 44 -6.78 3.01 9.76
N VAL A 45 -7.03 3.66 8.64
CA VAL A 45 -7.25 3.00 7.35
C VAL A 45 -5.96 3.05 6.56
N VAL A 46 -5.52 1.91 6.02
CA VAL A 46 -4.35 1.81 5.14
C VAL A 46 -4.80 1.50 3.72
N LEU A 47 -4.33 2.32 2.79
CA LEU A 47 -4.59 2.20 1.35
C LEU A 47 -3.25 2.06 0.61
N ALA A 48 -3.23 1.25 -0.44
CA ALA A 48 -2.08 1.12 -1.33
C ALA A 48 -2.52 0.82 -2.76
N ASP A 49 -1.65 1.12 -3.72
CA ASP A 49 -1.75 0.66 -5.11
C ASP A 49 -3.13 0.93 -5.75
N LEU A 50 -3.67 2.13 -5.63
CA LEU A 50 -4.93 2.48 -6.29
C LEU A 50 -4.77 2.60 -7.80
N HIS A 51 -3.60 3.06 -8.28
CA HIS A 51 -3.23 3.17 -9.69
C HIS A 51 -4.31 3.82 -10.56
N ASN A 52 -4.87 4.95 -10.11
CA ASN A 52 -5.96 5.66 -10.77
C ASN A 52 -7.24 4.81 -10.99
N LYS A 53 -7.39 3.70 -10.27
CA LYS A 53 -8.63 2.90 -10.29
C LYS A 53 -9.78 3.71 -9.68
N ARG A 54 -10.96 3.54 -10.26
CA ARG A 54 -12.20 4.11 -9.74
C ARG A 54 -13.13 3.01 -9.25
N TYR A 55 -13.60 3.17 -8.01
CA TYR A 55 -14.66 2.37 -7.40
C TYR A 55 -15.94 3.20 -7.32
N GLY A 56 -16.74 3.15 -8.39
CA GLY A 56 -17.87 4.04 -8.60
C GLY A 56 -17.44 5.42 -9.16
N LYS A 57 -18.36 6.36 -9.22
CA LYS A 57 -18.08 7.73 -9.66
C LYS A 57 -17.22 8.42 -8.59
N GLU A 58 -16.09 9.02 -9.00
CA GLU A 58 -15.18 9.74 -8.12
C GLU A 58 -14.75 8.95 -6.85
N ASN A 59 -14.67 7.62 -6.95
CA ASN A 59 -14.36 6.72 -5.85
C ASN A 59 -15.37 6.73 -4.68
N GLU A 60 -16.62 7.08 -4.93
CA GLU A 60 -17.69 7.19 -3.92
C GLU A 60 -17.84 5.94 -3.05
N ARG A 61 -17.73 4.74 -3.67
CA ARG A 61 -17.82 3.47 -2.93
C ARG A 61 -16.64 3.25 -1.98
N LEU A 62 -15.45 3.71 -2.39
CA LEU A 62 -14.25 3.61 -1.56
C LEU A 62 -14.33 4.60 -0.40
N LEU A 63 -14.75 5.84 -0.68
CA LEU A 63 -14.96 6.87 0.34
C LEU A 63 -16.03 6.45 1.36
N GLN A 64 -17.16 5.91 0.88
CA GLN A 64 -18.21 5.39 1.76
C GLN A 64 -17.70 4.29 2.69
N ALA A 65 -16.95 3.31 2.17
CA ALA A 65 -16.39 2.24 3.00
C ALA A 65 -15.41 2.76 4.06
N ILE A 66 -14.61 3.80 3.73
CA ILE A 66 -13.73 4.48 4.70
C ILE A 66 -14.56 5.21 5.76
N ASP A 67 -15.62 5.90 5.36
CA ASP A 67 -16.53 6.57 6.30
C ASP A 67 -17.25 5.59 7.24
N GLU A 68 -17.65 4.41 6.74
CA GLU A 68 -18.24 3.34 7.54
C GLU A 68 -17.26 2.77 8.59
N ILE A 69 -15.97 2.71 8.27
CA ILE A 69 -14.91 2.36 9.23
C ILE A 69 -14.74 3.46 10.28
N GLY A 70 -14.86 4.73 9.90
CA GLY A 70 -14.68 5.89 10.76
C GLY A 70 -13.28 5.96 11.38
N PRO A 71 -12.21 6.06 10.56
CA PRO A 71 -10.85 6.08 11.07
C PRO A 71 -10.49 7.43 11.70
N ASP A 72 -9.53 7.43 12.62
CA ASP A 72 -8.90 8.64 13.14
C ASP A 72 -7.90 9.24 12.13
N MET A 73 -7.33 8.40 11.25
CA MET A 73 -6.38 8.80 10.22
C MET A 73 -6.35 7.83 9.03
N VAL A 74 -5.83 8.31 7.89
CA VAL A 74 -5.59 7.48 6.70
C VAL A 74 -4.11 7.44 6.40
N LEU A 75 -3.57 6.23 6.21
CA LEU A 75 -2.17 5.96 5.88
C LEU A 75 -2.09 5.43 4.45
N ILE A 76 -1.27 6.03 3.61
CA ILE A 76 -1.15 5.64 2.20
C ILE A 76 0.23 5.05 1.96
N ALA A 77 0.24 3.77 1.58
CA ALA A 77 1.46 3.00 1.33
C ALA A 77 1.85 2.99 -0.16
N GLY A 78 1.71 4.14 -0.82
CA GLY A 78 2.21 4.39 -2.16
C GLY A 78 1.31 3.96 -3.31
N ASP A 79 1.73 4.33 -4.51
CA ASP A 79 1.15 3.96 -5.82
C ASP A 79 -0.35 4.29 -5.96
N LEU A 80 -0.79 5.48 -5.50
CA LEU A 80 -2.16 5.95 -5.75
C LEU A 80 -2.36 6.32 -7.22
N LEU A 81 -1.32 6.85 -7.86
CA LEU A 81 -1.33 7.15 -9.29
C LEU A 81 -0.56 6.09 -10.10
N THR A 82 -0.72 6.14 -11.41
CA THR A 82 0.09 5.34 -12.33
C THR A 82 1.02 6.25 -13.14
N ALA A 83 2.33 6.05 -13.02
CA ALA A 83 3.31 6.75 -13.85
C ALA A 83 3.27 6.21 -15.28
N LYS A 84 2.42 6.80 -16.11
CA LYS A 84 2.34 6.60 -17.56
C LYS A 84 2.35 7.96 -18.25
N PRO A 85 3.05 8.10 -19.39
CA PRO A 85 2.98 9.34 -20.17
C PRO A 85 1.52 9.74 -20.43
N LYS A 86 1.20 11.02 -20.22
CA LYS A 86 -0.15 11.58 -20.39
C LYS A 86 -1.23 10.99 -19.45
N ALA A 87 -0.87 10.26 -18.40
CA ALA A 87 -1.84 9.86 -17.38
C ALA A 87 -2.38 11.11 -16.66
N THR A 88 -3.64 11.07 -16.23
CA THR A 88 -4.22 12.14 -15.44
C THR A 88 -3.86 12.00 -13.96
N LEU A 89 -3.70 13.11 -13.27
CA LEU A 89 -3.59 13.20 -11.81
C LEU A 89 -4.96 13.27 -11.14
N ASP A 90 -6.02 13.52 -11.91
CA ASP A 90 -7.35 13.91 -11.39
C ASP A 90 -7.96 12.85 -10.47
N VAL A 91 -7.74 11.56 -10.79
CA VAL A 91 -8.31 10.47 -9.99
C VAL A 91 -7.68 10.43 -8.59
N ALA A 92 -6.35 10.47 -8.52
CA ALA A 92 -5.63 10.45 -7.24
C ALA A 92 -5.88 11.73 -6.46
N VAL A 93 -5.74 12.90 -7.11
CA VAL A 93 -5.95 14.22 -6.47
C VAL A 93 -7.39 14.38 -6.01
N GLY A 94 -8.38 14.05 -6.85
CA GLY A 94 -9.79 14.13 -6.48
C GLY A 94 -10.14 13.25 -5.29
N PHE A 95 -9.67 12.01 -5.28
CA PHE A 95 -9.86 11.09 -4.16
C PHE A 95 -9.22 11.60 -2.85
N LEU A 96 -7.97 12.07 -2.92
CA LEU A 96 -7.27 12.65 -1.77
C LEU A 96 -7.93 13.93 -1.27
N THR A 97 -8.47 14.75 -2.16
CA THR A 97 -9.21 15.96 -1.79
C THR A 97 -10.43 15.64 -0.92
N GLU A 98 -11.19 14.60 -1.31
CA GLU A 98 -12.36 14.20 -0.51
C GLU A 98 -11.96 13.57 0.83
N LEU A 99 -10.89 12.76 0.86
CA LEU A 99 -10.37 12.18 2.10
C LEU A 99 -9.89 13.25 3.09
N ALA A 100 -9.09 14.21 2.61
CA ALA A 100 -8.48 15.22 3.46
C ALA A 100 -9.48 16.22 4.08
N LYS A 101 -10.70 16.30 3.52
CA LYS A 101 -11.80 17.07 4.15
C LYS A 101 -12.25 16.48 5.48
N LYS A 102 -12.01 15.17 5.69
CA LYS A 102 -12.57 14.41 6.82
C LYS A 102 -11.50 13.85 7.74
N TYR A 103 -10.35 13.48 7.20
CA TYR A 103 -9.32 12.71 7.90
C TYR A 103 -7.94 13.32 7.68
N PRO A 104 -7.05 13.33 8.70
CA PRO A 104 -5.62 13.54 8.47
C PRO A 104 -5.07 12.40 7.62
N VAL A 105 -4.34 12.73 6.55
CA VAL A 105 -3.79 11.76 5.61
C VAL A 105 -2.26 11.82 5.64
N TYR A 106 -1.61 10.69 5.92
CA TYR A 106 -0.17 10.52 5.88
C TYR A 106 0.19 9.66 4.68
N TYR A 107 1.03 10.17 3.80
CA TYR A 107 1.28 9.60 2.48
C TYR A 107 2.75 9.30 2.27
N GLY A 108 3.11 8.01 2.16
CA GLY A 108 4.42 7.55 1.70
C GLY A 108 4.38 7.24 0.20
N ASN A 109 5.42 7.60 -0.53
CA ASN A 109 5.51 7.33 -1.96
C ASN A 109 5.68 5.85 -2.27
N GLY A 110 5.08 5.41 -3.38
CA GLY A 110 5.44 4.18 -4.06
C GLY A 110 6.43 4.43 -5.21
N ASN A 111 6.73 3.39 -5.96
CA ASN A 111 7.65 3.51 -7.08
C ASN A 111 7.06 4.29 -8.27
N HIS A 112 5.75 4.43 -8.37
CA HIS A 112 5.12 5.24 -9.40
C HIS A 112 5.27 6.74 -9.12
N GLU A 113 5.05 7.19 -7.90
CA GLU A 113 5.30 8.58 -7.50
C GLU A 113 6.77 8.95 -7.67
N HIS A 114 7.69 8.07 -7.22
CA HIS A 114 9.13 8.28 -7.37
C HIS A 114 9.56 8.40 -8.85
N ARG A 115 8.99 7.58 -9.73
CA ARG A 115 9.28 7.62 -11.18
C ARG A 115 8.93 8.94 -11.85
N LEU A 116 7.90 9.64 -11.40
CA LEU A 116 7.54 10.95 -11.96
C LEU A 116 8.69 11.95 -11.84
N LYS A 117 9.41 11.92 -10.69
CA LYS A 117 10.56 12.80 -10.44
C LYS A 117 11.80 12.37 -11.21
N LEU A 118 12.02 11.05 -11.34
CA LEU A 118 13.25 10.52 -11.94
C LEU A 118 13.29 10.63 -13.46
N TYR A 119 12.14 10.73 -14.12
CA TYR A 119 12.04 10.68 -15.57
C TYR A 119 11.17 11.82 -16.13
N PRO A 120 11.55 13.10 -15.91
CA PRO A 120 10.78 14.25 -16.39
C PRO A 120 10.67 14.27 -17.92
N GLU A 121 11.61 13.68 -18.64
CA GLU A 121 11.54 13.51 -20.11
C GLU A 121 10.34 12.66 -20.55
N ASN A 122 9.83 11.78 -19.69
CA ASN A 122 8.68 10.92 -19.98
C ASN A 122 7.36 11.49 -19.41
N TYR A 123 7.44 12.24 -18.32
CA TYR A 123 6.26 12.64 -17.52
C TYR A 123 6.03 14.15 -17.47
N GLY A 124 6.96 14.95 -18.05
CA GLY A 124 6.89 16.42 -18.02
C GLY A 124 6.87 16.94 -16.59
N ASP A 125 5.95 17.85 -16.31
CA ASP A 125 5.75 18.54 -15.03
C ASP A 125 4.80 17.78 -14.05
N MET A 126 4.53 16.50 -14.32
CA MET A 126 3.55 15.75 -13.50
C MET A 126 3.98 15.64 -12.02
N ALA A 127 5.29 15.55 -11.75
CA ALA A 127 5.79 15.45 -10.39
C ALA A 127 5.50 16.72 -9.60
N GLU A 128 5.85 17.87 -10.16
CA GLU A 128 5.65 19.19 -9.56
C GLU A 128 4.16 19.48 -9.35
N ARG A 129 3.33 19.24 -10.35
CA ARG A 129 1.88 19.43 -10.29
C ARG A 129 1.22 18.53 -9.22
N TYR A 130 1.70 17.29 -9.08
CA TYR A 130 1.20 16.39 -8.05
C TYR A 130 1.60 16.87 -6.66
N GLU A 131 2.85 17.29 -6.47
CA GLU A 131 3.36 17.87 -5.23
C GLU A 131 2.57 19.09 -4.79
N GLU A 132 2.38 20.04 -5.72
CA GLU A 132 1.60 21.28 -5.47
C GLU A 132 0.14 20.95 -5.07
N ALA A 133 -0.48 19.97 -5.76
CA ALA A 133 -1.83 19.54 -5.45
C ALA A 133 -1.92 18.93 -4.04
N LEU A 134 -0.99 18.04 -3.66
CA LEU A 134 -0.95 17.43 -2.33
C LEU A 134 -0.73 18.47 -1.23
N THR A 135 0.17 19.41 -1.45
CA THR A 135 0.44 20.51 -0.52
C THR A 135 -0.81 21.38 -0.33
N LYS A 136 -1.47 21.77 -1.43
CA LYS A 136 -2.70 22.57 -1.40
C LYS A 136 -3.85 21.89 -0.67
N ILE A 137 -3.96 20.57 -0.76
CA ILE A 137 -4.97 19.77 -0.06
C ILE A 137 -4.63 19.62 1.43
N GLY A 138 -3.37 19.78 1.83
CA GLY A 138 -2.91 19.60 3.21
C GLY A 138 -2.54 18.14 3.54
N ILE A 139 -2.13 17.36 2.54
CA ILE A 139 -1.64 15.99 2.75
C ILE A 139 -0.27 16.02 3.44
N HIS A 140 -0.12 15.26 4.53
CA HIS A 140 1.18 15.03 5.16
C HIS A 140 1.99 14.03 4.35
N ARG A 141 2.74 14.54 3.38
CA ARG A 141 3.58 13.70 2.54
C ARG A 141 4.90 13.41 3.25
N LEU A 142 5.22 12.11 3.38
CA LEU A 142 6.41 11.62 4.06
C LEU A 142 7.37 11.02 3.02
N VAL A 143 8.33 11.80 2.58
CA VAL A 143 9.36 11.40 1.61
C VAL A 143 10.70 11.46 2.29
N ASN A 144 11.12 10.33 2.88
CA ASN A 144 12.28 10.23 3.76
C ASN A 144 12.19 11.17 4.96
N GLU A 145 10.98 11.33 5.45
CA GLU A 145 10.61 12.19 6.56
C GLU A 145 9.75 11.43 7.56
N HIS A 146 9.53 12.04 8.71
CA HIS A 146 8.64 11.46 9.72
C HIS A 146 7.70 12.51 10.31
N LYS A 147 6.61 12.03 10.88
CA LYS A 147 5.64 12.81 11.64
C LYS A 147 5.45 12.19 13.01
N LEU A 148 5.74 12.98 14.03
CA LEU A 148 5.49 12.62 15.42
C LEU A 148 4.05 12.94 15.78
N LEU A 149 3.38 12.00 16.44
CA LEU A 149 2.03 12.11 16.99
C LEU A 149 2.06 11.82 18.51
N PRO A 150 2.49 12.79 19.32
CA PRO A 150 2.73 12.58 20.76
C PRO A 150 1.49 12.17 21.54
N GLU A 151 0.32 12.61 21.12
CA GLU A 151 -0.97 12.30 21.72
C GLU A 151 -1.35 10.81 21.61
N TYR A 152 -0.89 10.14 20.53
CA TYR A 152 -1.08 8.70 20.34
C TYR A 152 0.14 7.87 20.79
N GLY A 153 1.28 8.49 21.01
CA GLY A 153 2.54 7.78 21.28
C GLY A 153 3.12 7.11 20.03
N ILE A 154 2.88 7.68 18.84
CA ILE A 154 3.22 7.10 17.53
C ILE A 154 4.16 8.04 16.78
N CYS A 155 5.12 7.46 16.04
CA CYS A 155 5.91 8.16 15.03
C CYS A 155 5.72 7.46 13.67
N ILE A 156 5.28 8.21 12.66
CA ILE A 156 5.06 7.70 11.30
C ILE A 156 6.22 8.14 10.42
N TYR A 157 6.93 7.21 9.83
CA TYR A 157 8.00 7.42 8.87
C TYR A 157 7.54 7.04 7.47
N GLY A 158 8.00 7.74 6.45
CA GLY A 158 7.82 7.36 5.06
C GLY A 158 9.17 7.18 4.37
N SER A 159 9.42 6.00 3.79
CA SER A 159 10.65 5.74 3.05
C SER A 159 10.39 5.73 1.54
N GLU A 160 11.15 6.56 0.81
CA GLU A 160 11.27 6.49 -0.65
C GLU A 160 12.67 5.95 -0.97
N ILE A 161 12.77 4.63 -1.17
CA ILE A 161 14.04 3.96 -1.47
C ILE A 161 14.44 4.16 -2.93
N ASP A 162 15.75 4.10 -3.21
CA ASP A 162 16.28 4.28 -4.55
C ASP A 162 15.67 3.35 -5.60
N ARG A 163 15.56 3.86 -6.83
CA ARG A 163 15.05 3.11 -7.99
C ARG A 163 15.79 1.79 -8.23
N LEU A 164 17.05 1.71 -7.83
CA LEU A 164 17.86 0.49 -7.95
C LEU A 164 17.26 -0.70 -7.18
N TYR A 165 16.52 -0.45 -6.09
CA TYR A 165 15.87 -1.47 -5.27
C TYR A 165 14.57 -2.01 -5.90
N TYR A 166 13.98 -1.30 -6.86
CA TYR A 166 12.79 -1.72 -7.62
C TYR A 166 13.12 -2.47 -8.91
N LYS A 167 14.28 -3.15 -8.98
CA LYS A 167 14.64 -3.92 -10.16
C LYS A 167 13.73 -5.14 -10.32
N ARG A 168 13.31 -5.40 -11.56
CA ARG A 168 12.39 -6.47 -11.91
C ARG A 168 12.93 -7.85 -11.57
N PHE A 169 14.23 -8.06 -11.75
CA PHE A 169 14.88 -9.35 -11.52
C PHE A 169 15.90 -9.24 -10.39
N GLY A 170 15.74 -10.12 -9.39
CA GLY A 170 16.58 -10.17 -8.21
C GLY A 170 16.30 -9.05 -7.20
N ILE A 171 16.60 -9.32 -5.93
CA ILE A 171 16.57 -8.34 -4.84
C ILE A 171 17.99 -7.79 -4.71
N GLN A 172 18.13 -6.47 -4.84
CA GLN A 172 19.43 -5.82 -4.66
C GLN A 172 19.80 -5.80 -3.17
N PRO A 173 21.04 -6.14 -2.80
CA PRO A 173 21.46 -6.02 -1.41
C PRO A 173 21.35 -4.57 -0.93
N MET A 174 20.72 -4.39 0.22
CA MET A 174 20.62 -3.07 0.87
C MET A 174 21.66 -3.00 2.00
N ASN A 175 22.50 -1.97 1.95
CA ASN A 175 23.48 -1.70 2.99
C ASN A 175 22.74 -1.47 4.33
N PRO A 176 23.19 -2.02 5.47
CA PRO A 176 22.59 -1.76 6.77
C PRO A 176 22.49 -0.29 7.15
N GLU A 177 23.45 0.55 6.72
CA GLU A 177 23.45 1.99 6.99
C GLU A 177 22.53 2.80 6.07
N TYR A 178 21.90 2.16 5.07
CA TYR A 178 21.07 2.87 4.09
C TYR A 178 19.83 3.51 4.73
N LEU A 179 19.05 2.73 5.49
CA LEU A 179 17.85 3.25 6.14
C LEU A 179 18.17 4.24 7.27
N PRO A 180 19.17 3.98 8.16
CA PRO A 180 19.63 4.98 9.12
C PRO A 180 20.07 6.30 8.47
N GLY A 181 20.79 6.23 7.34
CA GLY A 181 21.19 7.41 6.57
C GLY A 181 20.03 8.15 5.93
N LEU A 182 18.97 7.43 5.57
CA LEU A 182 17.79 7.98 4.89
C LEU A 182 16.78 8.60 5.86
N LEU A 183 16.50 7.91 6.98
CA LEU A 183 15.41 8.20 7.91
C LEU A 183 15.88 8.67 9.30
N GLY A 184 17.18 8.57 9.58
CA GLY A 184 17.69 8.65 10.94
C GLY A 184 17.40 7.37 11.74
N GLN A 185 17.59 7.44 13.06
CA GLN A 185 17.27 6.34 13.96
C GLN A 185 15.79 6.37 14.34
N PRO A 186 15.14 5.20 14.50
CA PRO A 186 13.77 5.16 14.98
C PRO A 186 13.71 5.63 16.44
N SER A 187 12.59 6.18 16.84
CA SER A 187 12.40 6.66 18.20
C SER A 187 12.18 5.49 19.16
N GLU A 188 12.94 5.42 20.25
CA GLU A 188 12.71 4.44 21.31
C GLU A 188 11.44 4.75 22.15
N ALA A 189 11.04 6.03 22.22
CA ALA A 189 9.92 6.51 23.03
C ALA A 189 8.56 6.34 22.39
N TYR A 190 8.50 6.06 21.08
CA TYR A 190 7.27 5.99 20.30
C TYR A 190 7.15 4.67 19.56
N PHE A 191 5.91 4.27 19.28
CA PHE A 191 5.62 3.17 18.36
C PHE A 191 5.89 3.62 16.93
N ASN A 192 6.85 2.97 16.25
CA ASN A 192 7.36 3.39 14.96
C ASN A 192 6.62 2.69 13.83
N ILE A 193 5.81 3.44 13.09
CA ILE A 193 5.16 2.99 11.86
C ILE A 193 6.03 3.43 10.68
N LEU A 194 6.45 2.48 9.85
CA LEU A 194 7.18 2.74 8.61
C LEU A 194 6.30 2.46 7.39
N ILE A 195 5.95 3.49 6.65
CA ILE A 195 5.36 3.37 5.33
C ILE A 195 6.51 3.10 4.35
N ALA A 196 6.59 1.85 3.87
CA ALA A 196 7.65 1.39 2.97
C ALA A 196 7.04 0.50 1.89
N HIS A 197 6.92 1.04 0.69
CA HIS A 197 6.10 0.45 -0.38
C HIS A 197 6.54 -0.95 -0.80
N ASP A 198 7.86 -1.23 -0.89
CA ASP A 198 8.38 -2.53 -1.34
C ASP A 198 8.56 -3.52 -0.17
N PRO A 199 7.80 -4.62 -0.10
CA PRO A 199 7.87 -5.60 0.99
C PRO A 199 9.12 -6.48 0.96
N ASP A 200 9.84 -6.56 -0.15
CA ASP A 200 11.02 -7.43 -0.28
C ASP A 200 12.14 -7.04 0.69
N TYR A 201 12.14 -5.78 1.15
CA TYR A 201 13.10 -5.25 2.12
C TYR A 201 12.60 -5.30 3.57
N PHE A 202 11.54 -6.02 3.87
CA PHE A 202 11.03 -6.16 5.24
C PHE A 202 12.10 -6.56 6.27
N PRO A 203 13.06 -7.49 5.99
CA PRO A 203 14.14 -7.74 6.93
C PRO A 203 14.96 -6.50 7.28
N LYS A 204 15.19 -5.61 6.31
CA LYS A 204 15.94 -4.36 6.53
C LYS A 204 15.14 -3.32 7.30
N TYR A 205 13.83 -3.27 7.08
CA TYR A 205 12.93 -2.42 7.86
C TYR A 205 12.83 -2.87 9.33
N ALA A 206 12.82 -4.20 9.55
CA ALA A 206 12.86 -4.79 10.88
C ALA A 206 14.21 -4.53 11.58
N ASP A 207 15.34 -4.72 10.88
CA ASP A 207 16.68 -4.44 11.37
C ASP A 207 16.85 -2.94 11.73
N TRP A 208 16.22 -2.02 10.96
CA TRP A 208 16.21 -0.59 11.24
C TRP A 208 15.44 -0.25 12.53
N GLY A 209 14.44 -1.06 12.89
CA GLY A 209 13.66 -0.90 14.11
C GLY A 209 12.22 -0.42 13.91
N ALA A 210 11.63 -0.65 12.74
CA ALA A 210 10.20 -0.46 12.54
C ALA A 210 9.40 -1.44 13.41
N ASP A 211 8.41 -0.95 14.15
CA ASP A 211 7.46 -1.81 14.89
C ASP A 211 6.36 -2.33 13.95
N LEU A 212 5.85 -1.45 13.10
CA LEU A 212 4.87 -1.76 12.07
C LEU A 212 5.35 -1.24 10.71
N VAL A 213 5.39 -2.10 9.72
CA VAL A 213 5.64 -1.75 8.32
C VAL A 213 4.33 -1.83 7.53
N LEU A 214 4.03 -0.80 6.76
CA LEU A 214 2.90 -0.75 5.84
C LEU A 214 3.43 -0.76 4.42
N ALA A 215 3.05 -1.79 3.64
CA ALA A 215 3.58 -2.02 2.30
C ALA A 215 2.48 -2.35 1.28
N GLY A 216 2.83 -2.23 -0.01
CA GLY A 216 2.01 -2.56 -1.17
C GLY A 216 2.82 -3.29 -2.24
N HIS A 217 2.80 -2.79 -3.49
CA HIS A 217 3.66 -3.16 -4.61
C HIS A 217 3.40 -4.51 -5.28
N VAL A 218 3.12 -5.58 -4.53
CA VAL A 218 3.01 -6.94 -5.08
C VAL A 218 1.59 -7.35 -5.49
N HIS A 219 0.61 -6.49 -5.24
CA HIS A 219 -0.79 -6.66 -5.64
C HIS A 219 -1.40 -8.03 -5.28
N GLY A 220 -1.01 -8.61 -4.15
CA GLY A 220 -1.47 -9.93 -3.74
C GLY A 220 -0.98 -11.08 -4.61
N GLY A 221 -0.03 -10.83 -5.51
CA GLY A 221 0.44 -11.79 -6.51
C GLY A 221 -0.58 -12.00 -7.62
N MET A 222 -1.25 -10.95 -8.11
CA MET A 222 -2.26 -10.88 -9.20
C MET A 222 -3.31 -12.01 -9.21
N VAL A 223 -2.85 -13.26 -9.26
CA VAL A 223 -3.66 -14.50 -9.18
C VAL A 223 -3.34 -15.19 -7.86
N ARG A 224 -4.36 -15.64 -7.14
CA ARG A 224 -4.19 -16.41 -5.89
C ARG A 224 -4.77 -17.79 -6.04
N VAL A 225 -4.12 -18.78 -5.41
CA VAL A 225 -4.63 -20.15 -5.40
C VAL A 225 -5.81 -20.24 -4.43
N PRO A 226 -7.01 -20.66 -4.88
CA PRO A 226 -8.15 -20.85 -3.98
C PRO A 226 -7.78 -21.79 -2.83
N PHE A 227 -8.34 -21.54 -1.64
CA PHE A 227 -8.14 -22.31 -0.40
C PHE A 227 -6.72 -22.30 0.18
N TRP A 228 -5.67 -22.23 -0.65
CA TRP A 228 -4.29 -22.08 -0.17
C TRP A 228 -3.94 -20.61 0.13
N GLY A 229 -4.59 -19.69 -0.56
CA GLY A 229 -4.43 -18.26 -0.33
C GLY A 229 -3.05 -17.70 -0.73
N LYS A 230 -2.23 -18.43 -1.48
CA LYS A 230 -0.92 -17.97 -1.97
C LYS A 230 -1.04 -17.25 -3.31
N GLY A 231 -0.29 -16.15 -3.43
CA GLY A 231 -0.11 -15.42 -4.69
C GLY A 231 0.74 -16.23 -5.66
N VAL A 232 0.33 -16.27 -6.94
CA VAL A 232 1.01 -17.08 -7.96
C VAL A 232 2.12 -16.30 -8.65
N VAL A 233 1.84 -15.05 -9.04
CA VAL A 233 2.80 -14.24 -9.80
C VAL A 233 2.64 -12.75 -9.46
N SER A 234 3.73 -12.12 -9.04
CA SER A 234 3.74 -10.68 -8.76
C SER A 234 3.82 -9.84 -10.05
N PRO A 235 3.54 -8.53 -10.02
CA PRO A 235 3.72 -7.63 -11.16
C PRO A 235 5.14 -7.64 -11.74
N ASN A 236 6.14 -7.95 -10.92
CA ASN A 236 7.55 -8.11 -11.32
C ASN A 236 7.85 -9.48 -11.92
N ILE A 237 6.82 -10.29 -12.26
CA ILE A 237 6.94 -11.64 -12.87
C ILE A 237 7.73 -12.62 -11.95
N ARG A 238 7.63 -12.45 -10.64
CA ARG A 238 8.16 -13.44 -9.69
C ARG A 238 7.07 -14.43 -9.35
N LEU A 239 7.36 -15.71 -9.54
CA LEU A 239 6.47 -16.82 -9.17
C LEU A 239 6.53 -17.03 -7.65
N PHE A 240 5.37 -17.23 -7.04
CA PHE A 240 5.20 -17.50 -5.61
C PHE A 240 6.02 -16.55 -4.72
N PRO A 241 5.76 -15.23 -4.79
CA PRO A 241 6.51 -14.26 -4.02
C PRO A 241 6.46 -14.61 -2.52
N LYS A 242 7.58 -14.40 -1.82
CA LYS A 242 7.68 -14.66 -0.38
C LYS A 242 6.61 -13.88 0.40
N TYR A 243 6.45 -12.62 0.06
CA TYR A 243 5.46 -11.70 0.61
C TYR A 243 4.42 -11.44 -0.46
N ASP A 244 3.17 -11.83 -0.21
CA ASP A 244 2.11 -11.81 -1.21
C ASP A 244 0.78 -11.22 -0.70
N GLY A 245 0.77 -10.66 0.50
CA GLY A 245 -0.39 -9.99 1.13
C GLY A 245 -0.75 -10.59 2.47
N GLY A 246 -1.23 -9.75 3.38
CA GLY A 246 -1.55 -10.10 4.76
C GLY A 246 -0.46 -9.72 5.75
N GLU A 247 -0.39 -10.40 6.87
CA GLU A 247 0.54 -10.10 7.96
C GLU A 247 1.77 -11.00 7.93
N PHE A 248 2.95 -10.38 8.17
CA PHE A 248 4.24 -11.06 8.32
C PHE A 248 4.97 -10.52 9.55
N THR A 249 5.78 -11.37 10.20
CA THR A 249 6.51 -10.99 11.42
C THR A 249 7.99 -11.37 11.31
N ILE A 250 8.87 -10.45 11.73
CA ILE A 250 10.31 -10.68 11.93
C ILE A 250 10.68 -10.08 13.27
N GLY A 251 11.09 -10.92 14.22
CA GLY A 251 11.36 -10.46 15.59
C GLY A 251 10.14 -9.78 16.21
N LYS A 252 10.26 -8.50 16.55
CA LYS A 252 9.16 -7.65 17.07
C LYS A 252 8.40 -6.92 15.96
N SER A 253 8.99 -6.79 14.79
CA SER A 253 8.42 -6.05 13.67
C SER A 253 7.31 -6.82 13.00
N ARG A 254 6.20 -6.15 12.72
CA ARG A 254 5.11 -6.67 11.92
C ARG A 254 5.03 -5.90 10.60
N MET A 255 4.71 -6.59 9.52
CA MET A 255 4.40 -5.96 8.25
C MET A 255 2.97 -6.31 7.85
N LEU A 256 2.16 -5.29 7.59
CA LEU A 256 0.88 -5.43 6.92
C LEU A 256 1.07 -5.08 5.45
N LEU A 257 0.99 -6.12 4.62
CA LEU A 257 1.17 -6.01 3.18
C LEU A 257 -0.20 -5.99 2.51
N SER A 258 -0.55 -4.86 1.95
CA SER A 258 -1.80 -4.70 1.19
C SER A 258 -1.70 -5.40 -0.16
N ARG A 259 -2.82 -6.01 -0.57
CA ARG A 259 -2.99 -6.51 -1.94
C ARG A 259 -3.35 -5.42 -2.93
N GLY A 260 -3.39 -4.17 -2.46
CA GLY A 260 -3.69 -3.00 -3.27
C GLY A 260 -5.14 -2.92 -3.74
N LEU A 261 -5.53 -1.76 -4.20
CA LEU A 261 -6.88 -1.47 -4.69
C LEU A 261 -6.97 -1.53 -6.22
N GLY A 262 -5.95 -1.04 -6.90
CA GLY A 262 -5.89 -0.99 -8.36
C GLY A 262 -5.29 -2.22 -9.02
N MET A 263 -4.93 -2.06 -10.28
CA MET A 263 -4.27 -3.08 -11.09
C MET A 263 -3.02 -2.49 -11.70
N HIS A 264 -1.98 -3.28 -11.80
CA HIS A 264 -0.73 -2.90 -12.45
C HIS A 264 -0.80 -3.05 -13.99
N THR A 265 0.33 -3.20 -14.65
CA THR A 265 0.48 -3.31 -16.12
C THR A 265 -0.39 -4.41 -16.72
N ILE A 266 -0.53 -5.55 -16.04
CA ILE A 266 -1.42 -6.65 -16.42
C ILE A 266 -2.68 -6.54 -15.55
N PRO A 267 -3.85 -6.22 -16.13
CA PRO A 267 -5.07 -5.95 -15.36
C PRO A 267 -5.79 -7.24 -14.96
N ILE A 268 -5.10 -8.11 -14.20
CA ILE A 268 -5.64 -9.40 -13.74
C ILE A 268 -5.73 -9.42 -12.22
N ARG A 269 -6.94 -9.73 -11.73
CA ARG A 269 -7.21 -10.10 -10.34
C ARG A 269 -8.09 -11.35 -10.34
N LEU A 270 -7.52 -12.50 -10.00
CA LEU A 270 -8.26 -13.76 -9.94
C LEU A 270 -8.12 -14.35 -8.53
N PHE A 271 -9.25 -14.55 -7.84
CA PHE A 271 -9.34 -14.89 -6.41
C PHE A 271 -8.60 -13.89 -5.51
N ASN A 272 -8.51 -12.65 -5.95
CA ASN A 272 -7.66 -11.61 -5.39
C ASN A 272 -8.34 -10.22 -5.46
N PRO A 273 -9.45 -10.00 -4.74
CA PRO A 273 -10.11 -8.70 -4.70
C PRO A 273 -9.16 -7.63 -4.15
N GLY A 274 -9.42 -6.35 -4.50
CA GLY A 274 -8.77 -5.22 -3.84
C GLY A 274 -9.03 -5.23 -2.34
N GLU A 275 -8.23 -4.51 -1.55
CA GLU A 275 -8.47 -4.45 -0.11
C GLU A 275 -8.16 -3.08 0.51
N ILE A 276 -8.94 -2.77 1.54
CA ILE A 276 -8.68 -1.74 2.54
C ILE A 276 -8.20 -2.45 3.79
N LEU A 277 -7.14 -1.96 4.44
CA LEU A 277 -6.76 -2.47 5.75
C LEU A 277 -7.31 -1.50 6.82
N GLU A 278 -8.09 -2.02 7.74
CA GLU A 278 -8.45 -1.36 8.98
C GLU A 278 -7.49 -1.83 10.07
N VAL A 279 -6.78 -0.89 10.67
CA VAL A 279 -5.73 -1.18 11.65
C VAL A 279 -6.05 -0.47 12.96
N GLU A 280 -6.29 -1.25 13.99
CA GLU A 280 -6.46 -0.75 15.34
C GLU A 280 -5.13 -0.85 16.12
N LEU A 281 -4.60 0.29 16.50
CA LEU A 281 -3.43 0.40 17.36
C LEU A 281 -3.92 0.69 18.78
N MET A 282 -3.67 -0.22 19.71
CA MET A 282 -4.25 -0.18 21.05
C MET A 282 -3.18 0.07 22.11
N SER A 283 -3.54 0.90 23.09
CA SER A 283 -2.77 1.03 24.33
C SER A 283 -2.86 -0.27 25.15
N ASP A 284 -1.80 -0.60 25.86
CA ASP A 284 -1.81 -1.68 26.88
C ASP A 284 -2.54 -1.28 28.16
N GLU A 285 -2.87 0.00 28.37
CA GLU A 285 -3.63 0.50 29.50
C GLU A 285 -5.12 0.20 29.35
N GLY A 286 -5.48 -1.07 29.52
CA GLY A 286 -6.88 -1.53 29.33
C GLY A 286 -7.15 -2.95 29.84
N LYS A 287 -6.49 -3.34 30.96
CA LYS A 287 -6.90 -4.52 31.75
C LYS A 287 -7.29 -4.12 33.14
#